data_7dc0f693eb8f55340ab2d5ec98e0ef39
#
_entry.id   7dc0f693eb8f55340ab2d5ec98e0ef39
#
_cell.length_a   1.000
_cell.length_b   1.000
_cell.length_c   1.000
_cell.angle_alpha   90.00
_cell.angle_beta   90.00
_cell.angle_gamma   90.00
#
_symmetry.space_group_name_H-M   'P 1'
#
loop_
_entity.id
_entity.type
_entity.pdbx_description
1 polymer ?
#
loop_
_entity_poly.entity_id
_entity_poly.type
_entity_poly.pdbx_seq_one_letter_code
_entity_poly.pdbx_strand_id
1 'polypeptide(L)'
;MIWMNHMPVVLGLCGLFGSAAYADVPAAPQTLSSEQAQARQLGIFVGGTATQYDLCVKKGFLAKGDHSAEESAKVIFEKMRANNPGSDQSAFVQDGWDLIKKEISGHESFFTKEKCSWVGKEWVKILTTMRAQ
;
A
#
# COMPACT_ATOMS: atom_id res chain seq x y z
N MET A 1 11.91 -4.69 -12.94
CA MET A 1 11.28 -4.55 -14.24
C MET A 1 10.21 -5.59 -14.54
N ILE A 2 10.38 -6.83 -14.07
CA ILE A 2 9.37 -7.88 -14.25
C ILE A 2 8.07 -7.54 -13.51
N TRP A 3 8.17 -6.95 -12.35
CA TRP A 3 6.99 -6.57 -11.59
C TRP A 3 6.17 -5.45 -12.24
N MET A 4 6.79 -4.65 -13.10
CA MET A 4 6.06 -3.62 -13.84
C MET A 4 5.07 -4.22 -14.83
N ASN A 5 5.32 -5.43 -15.28
CA ASN A 5 4.42 -6.10 -16.21
C ASN A 5 3.12 -6.56 -15.53
N HIS A 6 3.13 -6.66 -14.21
CA HIS A 6 1.94 -7.03 -13.47
C HIS A 6 1.13 -5.82 -13.00
N MET A 7 1.74 -4.65 -13.02
CA MET A 7 1.08 -3.42 -12.57
C MET A 7 -0.13 -3.02 -13.41
N PRO A 8 -0.17 -3.21 -14.73
CA PRO A 8 -1.34 -2.84 -15.51
C PRO A 8 -2.63 -3.52 -15.04
N VAL A 9 -2.52 -4.75 -14.54
CA VAL A 9 -3.68 -5.48 -14.02
C VAL A 9 -4.19 -4.82 -12.74
N VAL A 10 -3.27 -4.46 -11.85
CA VAL A 10 -3.61 -3.77 -10.61
C VAL A 10 -4.20 -2.40 -10.90
N LEU A 11 -3.62 -1.68 -11.85
CA LEU A 11 -4.14 -0.37 -12.27
C LEU A 11 -5.53 -0.50 -12.88
N GLY A 12 -5.80 -1.56 -13.62
CA GLY A 12 -7.11 -1.81 -14.19
C GLY A 12 -8.17 -2.01 -13.11
N LEU A 13 -7.84 -2.77 -12.06
CA LEU A 13 -8.74 -2.95 -10.93
C LEU A 13 -8.96 -1.66 -10.16
N CYS A 14 -7.90 -0.91 -9.92
CA CYS A 14 -7.97 0.38 -9.26
C CYS A 14 -8.74 1.39 -10.09
N GLY A 15 -8.65 1.30 -11.42
CA GLY A 15 -9.39 2.15 -12.31
C GLY A 15 -10.89 1.98 -12.19
N LEU A 16 -11.37 0.77 -11.92
CA LEU A 16 -12.80 0.51 -11.72
C LEU A 16 -13.31 1.17 -10.44
N PHE A 17 -12.53 1.18 -9.38
CA PHE A 17 -12.89 1.88 -8.14
C PHE A 17 -12.59 3.37 -8.25
N GLY A 18 -11.51 3.71 -8.94
CA GLY A 18 -11.03 5.08 -9.04
C GLY A 18 -11.91 5.99 -9.89
N SER A 19 -12.58 5.46 -10.91
CA SER A 19 -13.38 6.31 -11.78
C SER A 19 -14.54 6.98 -11.05
N ALA A 20 -15.16 6.30 -10.08
CA ALA A 20 -16.21 6.87 -9.27
C ALA A 20 -15.67 7.91 -8.27
N ALA A 21 -14.50 7.61 -7.67
CA ALA A 21 -13.88 8.51 -6.70
C ALA A 21 -13.28 9.75 -7.37
N TYR A 22 -12.65 9.56 -8.53
CA TYR A 22 -12.02 10.67 -9.24
C TYR A 22 -13.00 11.65 -9.83
N ALA A 23 -14.22 11.22 -10.13
CA ALA A 23 -15.25 12.12 -10.62
C ALA A 23 -15.61 13.20 -9.60
N ASP A 24 -15.42 12.89 -8.31
CA ASP A 24 -15.77 13.80 -7.22
C ASP A 24 -14.57 14.54 -6.63
N VAL A 25 -13.36 14.27 -7.09
CA VAL A 25 -12.17 14.94 -6.58
C VAL A 25 -11.84 16.13 -7.49
N PRO A 26 -12.13 17.35 -7.03
CA PRO A 26 -11.93 18.54 -7.87
C PRO A 26 -10.46 18.86 -8.10
N ALA A 27 -9.58 18.22 -7.41
CA ALA A 27 -8.17 18.57 -7.45
C ALA A 27 -7.33 17.55 -8.19
N ALA A 28 -7.83 16.97 -9.28
CA ALA A 28 -6.99 16.13 -10.10
C ALA A 28 -6.35 16.93 -11.25
N PRO A 29 -5.85 18.17 -11.02
CA PRO A 29 -5.22 18.91 -12.11
C PRO A 29 -3.90 18.32 -12.49
N GLN A 30 -3.38 17.39 -11.70
CA GLN A 30 -2.06 16.85 -11.94
C GLN A 30 -2.18 15.48 -12.57
N THR A 31 -1.86 15.45 -13.85
CA THR A 31 -1.65 14.20 -14.54
C THR A 31 -0.37 13.58 -13.99
N LEU A 32 -0.52 12.59 -13.13
CA LEU A 32 0.62 11.81 -12.70
C LEU A 32 1.14 11.00 -13.88
N SER A 33 2.46 10.89 -14.00
CA SER A 33 3.05 9.95 -14.94
C SER A 33 2.65 8.53 -14.54
N SER A 34 2.78 7.59 -15.48
CA SER A 34 2.49 6.19 -15.20
C SER A 34 3.30 5.67 -14.01
N GLU A 35 4.59 6.02 -13.94
CA GLU A 35 5.45 5.62 -12.83
C GLU A 35 5.01 6.23 -11.50
N GLN A 36 4.62 7.49 -11.51
CA GLN A 36 4.16 8.18 -10.32
C GLN A 36 2.86 7.58 -9.80
N ALA A 37 1.92 7.27 -10.70
CA ALA A 37 0.67 6.63 -10.34
C ALA A 37 0.91 5.23 -9.75
N GLN A 38 1.82 4.47 -10.33
CA GLN A 38 2.19 3.15 -9.82
C GLN A 38 2.83 3.24 -8.45
N ALA A 39 3.70 4.20 -8.23
CA ALA A 39 4.34 4.42 -6.94
C ALA A 39 3.30 4.77 -5.87
N ARG A 40 2.34 5.61 -6.20
CA ARG A 40 1.25 5.96 -5.28
C ARG A 40 0.42 4.74 -4.93
N GLN A 41 0.07 3.90 -5.93
CA GLN A 41 -0.67 2.67 -5.70
C GLN A 41 0.10 1.69 -4.81
N LEU A 42 1.40 1.62 -5.00
CA LEU A 42 2.26 0.78 -4.17
C LEU A 42 2.20 1.24 -2.71
N GLY A 43 2.25 2.53 -2.47
CA GLY A 43 2.11 3.11 -1.14
C GLY A 43 0.76 2.77 -0.51
N ILE A 44 -0.32 2.87 -1.29
CA ILE A 44 -1.67 2.53 -0.85
C ILE A 44 -1.74 1.04 -0.49
N PHE A 45 -1.26 0.17 -1.36
CA PHE A 45 -1.38 -1.26 -1.19
C PHE A 45 -0.46 -1.80 -0.09
N VAL A 46 0.84 -1.59 -0.22
CA VAL A 46 1.81 -2.13 0.74
C VAL A 46 1.74 -1.39 2.07
N GLY A 47 1.79 -0.07 2.03
CA GLY A 47 1.70 0.75 3.23
C GLY A 47 0.35 0.60 3.93
N GLY A 48 -0.72 0.56 3.14
CA GLY A 48 -2.07 0.38 3.66
C GLY A 48 -2.26 -0.97 4.36
N THR A 49 -1.78 -2.05 3.75
CA THR A 49 -1.87 -3.38 4.36
C THR A 49 -1.04 -3.44 5.63
N ALA A 50 0.16 -2.84 5.63
CA ALA A 50 1.00 -2.77 6.82
C ALA A 50 0.30 -2.02 7.96
N THR A 51 -0.32 -0.89 7.66
CA THR A 51 -1.04 -0.09 8.64
C THR A 51 -2.22 -0.88 9.21
N GLN A 52 -2.96 -1.59 8.36
CA GLN A 52 -4.07 -2.44 8.79
C GLN A 52 -3.57 -3.58 9.68
N TYR A 53 -2.45 -4.19 9.33
CA TYR A 53 -1.86 -5.26 10.12
C TYR A 53 -1.54 -4.76 11.54
N ASP A 54 -0.88 -3.61 11.65
CA ASP A 54 -0.52 -3.06 12.96
C ASP A 54 -1.75 -2.68 13.77
N LEU A 55 -2.81 -2.19 13.13
CA LEU A 55 -4.07 -1.95 13.80
C LEU A 55 -4.67 -3.25 14.34
N CYS A 56 -4.61 -4.33 13.58
CA CYS A 56 -5.12 -5.64 13.98
C CYS A 56 -4.30 -6.23 15.14
N VAL A 57 -2.99 -5.98 15.17
CA VAL A 57 -2.14 -6.35 16.30
C VAL A 57 -2.58 -5.58 17.55
N LYS A 58 -2.79 -4.27 17.41
CA LYS A 58 -3.24 -3.41 18.50
C LYS A 58 -4.58 -3.88 19.07
N LYS A 59 -5.47 -4.37 18.22
CA LYS A 59 -6.78 -4.91 18.64
C LYS A 59 -6.69 -6.32 19.23
N GLY A 60 -5.53 -6.96 19.17
CA GLY A 60 -5.33 -8.30 19.70
C GLY A 60 -5.75 -9.43 18.76
N PHE A 61 -6.02 -9.11 17.50
CA PHE A 61 -6.45 -10.11 16.51
C PHE A 61 -5.30 -10.74 15.72
N LEU A 62 -4.12 -10.12 15.73
CA LEU A 62 -2.94 -10.65 15.10
C LEU A 62 -1.76 -10.60 16.06
N ALA A 63 -0.83 -11.53 15.90
CA ALA A 63 0.35 -11.60 16.74
C ALA A 63 1.36 -10.51 16.37
N LYS A 64 1.95 -9.90 17.38
CA LYS A 64 3.01 -8.91 17.19
C LYS A 64 4.30 -9.64 16.82
N GLY A 65 4.96 -9.19 15.74
CA GLY A 65 6.28 -9.67 15.35
C GLY A 65 7.39 -8.88 16.05
N ASP A 66 8.64 -9.13 15.62
CA ASP A 66 9.81 -8.41 16.13
C ASP A 66 9.77 -6.93 15.76
N HIS A 67 9.20 -6.63 14.61
CA HIS A 67 9.03 -5.27 14.11
C HIS A 67 7.57 -5.06 13.74
N SER A 68 7.12 -3.81 13.75
CA SER A 68 5.80 -3.48 13.25
C SER A 68 5.75 -3.72 11.73
N ALA A 69 4.56 -3.95 11.21
CA ALA A 69 4.39 -4.10 9.76
C ALA A 69 4.77 -2.82 9.03
N GLU A 70 4.47 -1.66 9.62
CA GLU A 70 4.85 -0.37 9.03
C GLU A 70 6.36 -0.21 8.93
N GLU A 71 7.11 -0.65 9.92
CA GLU A 71 8.58 -0.64 9.86
C GLU A 71 9.08 -1.53 8.73
N SER A 72 8.50 -2.71 8.58
CA SER A 72 8.84 -3.63 7.49
C SER A 72 8.53 -3.02 6.13
N ALA A 73 7.40 -2.32 6.02
CA ALA A 73 7.04 -1.63 4.78
C ALA A 73 8.06 -0.54 4.43
N LYS A 74 8.54 0.21 5.41
CA LYS A 74 9.58 1.21 5.19
C LYS A 74 10.86 0.59 4.64
N VAL A 75 11.26 -0.53 5.20
CA VAL A 75 12.44 -1.25 4.71
C VAL A 75 12.26 -1.70 3.26
N ILE A 76 11.08 -2.21 2.93
CA ILE A 76 10.76 -2.59 1.56
C ILE A 76 10.92 -1.40 0.61
N PHE A 77 10.34 -0.26 0.96
CA PHE A 77 10.40 0.94 0.11
C PHE A 77 11.83 1.48 -0.03
N GLU A 78 12.61 1.45 1.03
CA GLU A 78 14.02 1.85 0.99
C GLU A 78 14.83 0.96 0.07
N LYS A 79 14.60 -0.35 0.12
CA LYS A 79 15.26 -1.30 -0.77
C LYS A 79 14.91 -1.04 -2.22
N MET A 80 13.65 -0.78 -2.49
CA MET A 80 13.19 -0.47 -3.86
C MET A 80 13.84 0.80 -4.38
N ARG A 81 13.94 1.82 -3.55
CA ARG A 81 14.61 3.07 -3.91
C ARG A 81 16.10 2.84 -4.20
N ALA A 82 16.76 2.06 -3.35
CA ALA A 82 18.18 1.76 -3.52
C ALA A 82 18.45 0.98 -4.79
N ASN A 83 17.51 0.11 -5.19
CA ASN A 83 17.65 -0.67 -6.42
C ASN A 83 17.32 0.12 -7.68
N ASN A 84 16.72 1.30 -7.55
CA ASN A 84 16.33 2.15 -8.68
C ASN A 84 16.73 3.60 -8.42
N PRO A 85 18.04 3.88 -8.30
CA PRO A 85 18.49 5.21 -7.90
C PRO A 85 18.18 6.30 -8.93
N GLY A 86 17.96 5.94 -10.18
CA GLY A 86 17.60 6.89 -11.24
C GLY A 86 16.13 7.28 -11.28
N SER A 87 15.29 6.63 -10.48
CA SER A 87 13.85 6.84 -10.50
C SER A 87 13.31 6.85 -9.07
N ASP A 88 13.59 7.93 -8.35
CA ASP A 88 13.12 8.08 -6.98
C ASP A 88 11.67 8.55 -6.97
N GLN A 89 10.77 7.61 -6.66
CA GLN A 89 9.34 7.87 -6.55
C GLN A 89 8.86 7.83 -5.10
N SER A 90 9.78 7.94 -4.16
CA SER A 90 9.46 7.80 -2.73
C SER A 90 8.40 8.78 -2.24
N ALA A 91 8.37 9.99 -2.78
CA ALA A 91 7.35 10.98 -2.41
C ALA A 91 5.94 10.51 -2.78
N PHE A 92 5.79 9.87 -3.93
CA PHE A 92 4.49 9.36 -4.38
C PHE A 92 4.07 8.12 -3.60
N VAL A 93 5.01 7.25 -3.25
CA VAL A 93 4.77 6.12 -2.35
C VAL A 93 4.25 6.63 -1.01
N GLN A 94 4.91 7.63 -0.45
CA GLN A 94 4.52 8.22 0.83
C GLN A 94 3.14 8.88 0.75
N ASP A 95 2.85 9.59 -0.34
CA ASP A 95 1.55 10.22 -0.55
C ASP A 95 0.43 9.18 -0.55
N GLY A 96 0.63 8.06 -1.23
CA GLY A 96 -0.34 6.97 -1.27
C GLY A 96 -0.54 6.36 0.10
N TRP A 97 0.55 6.13 0.82
CA TRP A 97 0.49 5.57 2.16
C TRP A 97 -0.25 6.51 3.12
N ASP A 98 0.08 7.80 3.09
CA ASP A 98 -0.58 8.80 3.95
C ASP A 98 -2.08 8.88 3.68
N LEU A 99 -2.46 8.80 2.42
CA LEU A 99 -3.87 8.81 2.02
C LEU A 99 -4.63 7.64 2.62
N ILE A 100 -4.13 6.42 2.43
CA ILE A 100 -4.82 5.24 2.93
C ILE A 100 -4.77 5.15 4.47
N LYS A 101 -3.71 5.63 5.08
CA LYS A 101 -3.56 5.66 6.52
C LYS A 101 -4.64 6.53 7.16
N LYS A 102 -4.93 7.65 6.54
CA LYS A 102 -6.00 8.55 6.98
C LYS A 102 -7.37 7.87 6.86
N GLU A 103 -7.61 7.16 5.76
CA GLU A 103 -8.86 6.41 5.58
C GLU A 103 -9.02 5.31 6.62
N ILE A 104 -7.96 4.56 6.90
CA ILE A 104 -7.98 3.49 7.89
C ILE A 104 -8.30 4.05 9.27
N SER A 105 -7.71 5.18 9.64
CA SER A 105 -7.94 5.77 10.97
C SER A 105 -9.39 6.23 11.16
N GLY A 106 -10.09 6.54 10.09
CA GLY A 106 -11.51 6.89 10.15
C GLY A 106 -12.45 5.69 10.18
N HIS A 107 -11.94 4.48 9.96
CA HIS A 107 -12.74 3.28 9.79
C HIS A 107 -12.23 2.10 10.61
N GLU A 108 -11.68 2.36 11.80
CA GLU A 108 -11.08 1.32 12.63
C GLU A 108 -12.08 0.23 13.03
N SER A 109 -13.35 0.58 13.14
CA SER A 109 -14.41 -0.38 13.49
C SER A 109 -14.63 -1.47 12.44
N PHE A 110 -14.21 -1.25 11.19
CA PHE A 110 -14.32 -2.26 10.16
C PHE A 110 -13.36 -3.44 10.34
N PHE A 111 -12.35 -3.28 11.19
CA PHE A 111 -11.33 -4.29 11.37
C PHE A 111 -11.74 -5.28 12.46
N THR A 112 -12.65 -6.17 12.09
CA THR A 112 -13.10 -7.30 12.91
C THR A 112 -12.03 -8.40 12.90
N LYS A 113 -12.21 -9.42 13.75
CA LYS A 113 -11.33 -10.58 13.78
C LYS A 113 -11.22 -11.24 12.41
N GLU A 114 -12.34 -11.36 11.69
CA GLU A 114 -12.37 -11.98 10.36
C GLU A 114 -11.60 -11.14 9.34
N LYS A 115 -11.83 -9.83 9.35
CA LYS A 115 -11.13 -8.91 8.46
C LYS A 115 -9.64 -8.93 8.73
N CYS A 116 -9.25 -8.96 10.01
CA CYS A 116 -7.85 -9.03 10.39
C CYS A 116 -7.18 -10.34 9.98
N SER A 117 -7.91 -11.44 10.00
CA SER A 117 -7.39 -12.72 9.48
C SER A 117 -7.03 -12.59 8.00
N TRP A 118 -7.88 -11.95 7.23
CA TRP A 118 -7.61 -11.70 5.81
C TRP A 118 -6.41 -10.76 5.64
N VAL A 119 -6.35 -9.69 6.43
CA VAL A 119 -5.22 -8.73 6.40
C VAL A 119 -3.90 -9.45 6.68
N GLY A 120 -3.89 -10.36 7.65
CA GLY A 120 -2.69 -11.14 7.98
C GLY A 120 -2.21 -11.96 6.80
N LYS A 121 -3.12 -12.62 6.10
CA LYS A 121 -2.77 -13.41 4.91
C LYS A 121 -2.24 -12.53 3.78
N GLU A 122 -2.86 -11.40 3.56
CA GLU A 122 -2.42 -10.46 2.52
C GLU A 122 -1.03 -9.91 2.83
N TRP A 123 -0.75 -9.60 4.10
CA TRP A 123 0.56 -9.11 4.50
C TRP A 123 1.65 -10.15 4.25
N VAL A 124 1.39 -11.41 4.57
CA VAL A 124 2.34 -12.51 4.29
C VAL A 124 2.61 -12.62 2.80
N LYS A 125 1.59 -12.50 1.96
CA LYS A 125 1.77 -12.51 0.50
C LYS A 125 2.66 -11.37 0.03
N ILE A 126 2.45 -10.17 0.55
CA ILE A 126 3.28 -9.00 0.22
C ILE A 126 4.73 -9.26 0.61
N LEU A 127 4.98 -9.71 1.84
CA LEU A 127 6.34 -10.00 2.30
C LEU A 127 7.02 -11.04 1.43
N THR A 128 6.32 -12.10 1.09
CA THR A 128 6.85 -13.17 0.26
C THR A 128 7.19 -12.66 -1.14
N THR A 129 6.30 -11.90 -1.74
CA THR A 129 6.48 -11.35 -3.09
C THR A 129 7.64 -10.35 -3.11
N MET A 130 7.71 -9.48 -2.13
CA MET A 130 8.75 -8.44 -2.11
C MET A 130 10.14 -8.99 -1.78
N ARG A 131 10.20 -10.05 -0.97
CA ARG A 131 11.49 -10.71 -0.68
C ARG A 131 12.05 -11.46 -1.88
N ALA A 132 11.20 -11.94 -2.76
CA ALA A 132 11.62 -12.64 -3.97
C ALA A 132 12.21 -11.71 -5.02
N GLN A 133 12.09 -10.43 -4.85
CA GLN A 133 12.66 -9.41 -5.72
C GLN A 133 13.94 -8.85 -5.10
#